data_fdc50b9df78525c09bbf978e27f4dcfe
#
_entry.id   fdc50b9df78525c09bbf978e27f4dcfe
#
_cell.length_a   1.000
_cell.length_b   1.000
_cell.length_c   1.000
_cell.angle_alpha   90.00
_cell.angle_beta   90.00
_cell.angle_gamma   90.00
#
_symmetry.space_group_name_H-M   'P 1'
#
loop_
_entity.id
_entity.type
_entity.pdbx_description
1 polymer ?
#
loop_
_entity_poly.entity_id
_entity_poly.type
_entity_poly.pdbx_seq_one_letter_code
_entity_poly.pdbx_strand_id
1 'polypeptide(L)'
;MTRLFILLTGYLLFGQPTYSVAQKNVQLQHCCEKIMKAGPWIGYLGAHSGKMRFRLLGIYSHGSTIFFLLRLNNRSPLDYDIDSVRFCIAERARTLPAAPPGILRPVYVYDSTSTVPGYRRATTIYVLPRFTLPAGRRLQIILRERNGGRHLRIQTGNAALIRARLI
;
A
#
# COMPACT_ATOMS: atom_id res chain seq x y z
N MET A 1 10.38 4.18 -70.87
CA MET A 1 9.68 3.15 -70.04
C MET A 1 10.32 3.13 -68.67
N THR A 2 9.77 3.93 -67.74
CA THR A 2 10.33 4.11 -66.38
C THR A 2 9.43 3.36 -65.41
N ARG A 3 9.92 2.26 -64.83
CA ARG A 3 9.20 1.46 -63.85
C ARG A 3 9.36 2.10 -62.45
N LEU A 4 8.26 2.57 -61.90
CA LEU A 4 8.14 3.10 -60.54
C LEU A 4 8.04 1.92 -59.57
N PHE A 5 9.04 1.70 -58.70
CA PHE A 5 9.00 0.75 -57.61
C PHE A 5 8.38 1.47 -56.38
N ILE A 6 7.17 1.11 -56.04
CA ILE A 6 6.53 1.52 -54.78
C ILE A 6 6.96 0.53 -53.69
N LEU A 7 7.85 0.97 -52.80
CA LEU A 7 8.20 0.25 -51.56
C LEU A 7 7.07 0.47 -50.53
N LEU A 8 6.28 -0.59 -50.35
CA LEU A 8 5.25 -0.63 -49.29
C LEU A 8 5.95 -0.98 -47.98
N THR A 9 6.32 0.03 -47.17
CA THR A 9 6.83 -0.16 -45.83
C THR A 9 5.64 -0.47 -44.91
N GLY A 10 5.41 -1.77 -44.64
CA GLY A 10 4.46 -2.22 -43.66
C GLY A 10 4.91 -1.84 -42.21
N TYR A 11 4.27 -0.84 -41.61
CA TYR A 11 4.39 -0.59 -40.18
C TYR A 11 3.68 -1.71 -39.43
N LEU A 12 4.45 -2.65 -38.90
CA LEU A 12 3.99 -3.60 -37.89
C LEU A 12 3.73 -2.80 -36.58
N LEU A 13 2.49 -2.39 -36.37
CA LEU A 13 1.99 -1.90 -35.09
C LEU A 13 1.99 -3.10 -34.12
N PHE A 14 3.07 -3.24 -33.37
CA PHE A 14 3.08 -4.11 -32.19
C PHE A 14 2.09 -3.51 -31.16
N GLY A 15 0.84 -3.97 -31.21
CA GLY A 15 -0.15 -3.68 -30.20
C GLY A 15 0.37 -4.14 -28.84
N GLN A 16 0.67 -3.20 -27.95
CA GLN A 16 0.97 -3.50 -26.54
C GLN A 16 -0.22 -4.25 -25.95
N PRO A 17 -0.03 -5.41 -25.28
CA PRO A 17 -1.16 -6.13 -24.70
C PRO A 17 -1.81 -5.25 -23.63
N THR A 18 -2.98 -4.73 -23.94
CA THR A 18 -3.83 -4.03 -22.98
C THR A 18 -4.39 -5.07 -22.02
N TYR A 19 -3.68 -5.31 -20.92
CA TYR A 19 -4.22 -6.14 -19.83
C TYR A 19 -5.50 -5.50 -19.33
N SER A 20 -6.61 -6.23 -19.38
CA SER A 20 -7.88 -5.77 -18.85
C SER A 20 -7.72 -5.50 -17.33
N VAL A 21 -8.51 -4.55 -16.79
CA VAL A 21 -8.52 -4.25 -15.34
C VAL A 21 -8.77 -5.52 -14.52
N ALA A 22 -9.61 -6.43 -15.01
CA ALA A 22 -9.90 -7.71 -14.38
C ALA A 22 -8.64 -8.58 -14.27
N GLN A 23 -7.84 -8.71 -15.33
CA GLN A 23 -6.62 -9.52 -15.33
C GLN A 23 -5.56 -8.96 -14.38
N LYS A 24 -5.44 -7.63 -14.29
CA LYS A 24 -4.57 -6.96 -13.32
C LYS A 24 -4.98 -7.25 -11.88
N ASN A 25 -6.28 -7.22 -11.57
CA ASN A 25 -6.79 -7.51 -10.23
C ASN A 25 -6.53 -8.97 -9.83
N VAL A 26 -6.67 -9.94 -10.73
CA VAL A 26 -6.34 -11.36 -10.49
C VAL A 26 -4.86 -11.52 -10.17
N GLN A 27 -3.97 -10.84 -10.89
CA GLN A 27 -2.53 -10.88 -10.62
C GLN A 27 -2.20 -10.27 -9.24
N LEU A 28 -2.81 -9.13 -8.88
CA LEU A 28 -2.62 -8.50 -7.57
C LEU A 28 -3.13 -9.40 -6.44
N GLN A 29 -4.27 -10.05 -6.61
CA GLN A 29 -4.82 -11.02 -5.66
C GLN A 29 -3.84 -12.17 -5.42
N HIS A 30 -3.32 -12.78 -6.48
CA HIS A 30 -2.35 -13.88 -6.37
C HIS A 30 -1.07 -13.45 -5.63
N CYS A 31 -0.55 -12.23 -5.88
CA CYS A 31 0.56 -11.67 -5.11
C CYS A 31 0.19 -11.53 -3.62
N CYS A 32 -1.02 -11.04 -3.30
CA CYS A 32 -1.47 -10.89 -1.92
C CYS A 32 -1.56 -12.25 -1.20
N GLU A 33 -2.06 -13.29 -1.86
CA GLU A 33 -2.11 -14.65 -1.30
C GLU A 33 -0.71 -15.21 -0.99
N LYS A 34 0.28 -14.96 -1.87
CA LYS A 34 1.68 -15.31 -1.61
C LYS A 34 2.23 -14.55 -0.40
N ILE A 35 1.94 -13.25 -0.27
CA ILE A 35 2.36 -12.43 0.87
C ILE A 35 1.75 -12.95 2.18
N MET A 36 0.48 -13.31 2.19
CA MET A 36 -0.19 -13.88 3.37
C MET A 36 0.48 -15.18 3.83
N LYS A 37 0.93 -16.03 2.88
CA LYS A 37 1.67 -17.27 3.16
C LYS A 37 3.11 -17.00 3.62
N ALA A 38 3.80 -16.01 3.02
CA ALA A 38 5.17 -15.62 3.40
C ALA A 38 5.26 -15.05 4.82
N GLY A 39 4.18 -14.44 5.31
CA GLY A 39 4.04 -13.96 6.67
C GLY A 39 4.83 -12.69 7.00
N PRO A 40 4.89 -12.33 8.29
CA PRO A 40 5.53 -11.10 8.75
C PRO A 40 7.07 -11.21 8.74
N TRP A 41 7.74 -10.11 8.39
CA TRP A 41 9.19 -9.97 8.55
C TRP A 41 9.61 -8.64 9.21
N ILE A 42 8.66 -7.69 9.40
CA ILE A 42 8.86 -6.45 10.14
C ILE A 42 8.24 -6.63 11.53
N GLY A 43 9.05 -6.48 12.58
CA GLY A 43 8.59 -6.65 13.97
C GLY A 43 8.42 -5.33 14.74
N TYR A 44 9.10 -4.27 14.33
CA TYR A 44 9.33 -3.06 15.12
C TYR A 44 8.46 -1.85 14.72
N LEU A 45 7.81 -1.88 13.55
CA LEU A 45 6.98 -0.76 13.07
C LEU A 45 5.53 -0.93 13.50
N GLY A 46 5.07 -0.04 14.36
CA GLY A 46 3.70 -0.07 14.84
C GLY A 46 3.34 1.15 15.68
N ALA A 47 2.05 1.25 15.99
CA ALA A 47 1.46 2.24 16.87
C ALA A 47 0.45 1.57 17.78
N HIS A 48 0.20 2.18 18.96
CA HIS A 48 -0.85 1.75 19.88
C HIS A 48 -1.60 2.98 20.42
N SER A 49 -2.89 2.81 20.66
CA SER A 49 -3.76 3.80 21.29
C SER A 49 -4.84 3.04 22.07
N GLY A 50 -4.94 3.28 23.36
CA GLY A 50 -5.77 2.44 24.23
C GLY A 50 -5.36 0.97 24.11
N LYS A 51 -6.31 0.08 23.97
CA LYS A 51 -6.09 -1.36 23.77
C LYS A 51 -5.94 -1.77 22.29
N MET A 52 -5.77 -0.80 21.36
CA MET A 52 -5.57 -1.04 19.94
C MET A 52 -4.08 -1.10 19.60
N ARG A 53 -3.69 -2.07 18.75
CA ARG A 53 -2.34 -2.16 18.17
C ARG A 53 -2.42 -2.23 16.67
N PHE A 54 -1.77 -1.30 15.99
CA PHE A 54 -1.65 -1.25 14.53
C PHE A 54 -0.20 -1.48 14.14
N ARG A 55 0.07 -2.46 13.28
CA ARG A 55 1.44 -2.88 12.92
C ARG A 55 1.61 -3.00 11.43
N LEU A 56 2.74 -2.55 10.93
CA LEU A 56 3.26 -2.89 9.62
C LEU A 56 4.10 -4.18 9.76
N LEU A 57 3.61 -5.25 9.17
CA LEU A 57 4.21 -6.58 9.29
C LEU A 57 5.18 -6.91 8.15
N GLY A 58 5.05 -6.24 7.01
CA GLY A 58 5.90 -6.46 5.86
C GLY A 58 5.67 -5.45 4.75
N ILE A 59 6.70 -5.21 3.96
CA ILE A 59 6.65 -4.46 2.71
C ILE A 59 7.17 -5.39 1.62
N TYR A 60 6.42 -5.52 0.54
CA TYR A 60 6.78 -6.37 -0.59
C TYR A 60 6.69 -5.58 -1.88
N SER A 61 7.35 -6.05 -2.94
CA SER A 61 7.29 -5.40 -4.25
C SER A 61 7.15 -6.42 -5.37
N HIS A 62 6.35 -6.05 -6.37
CA HIS A 62 6.19 -6.79 -7.61
C HIS A 62 5.94 -5.81 -8.76
N GLY A 63 6.78 -5.86 -9.80
CA GLY A 63 6.68 -4.95 -10.92
C GLY A 63 6.66 -3.48 -10.49
N SER A 64 5.61 -2.75 -10.86
CA SER A 64 5.40 -1.33 -10.55
C SER A 64 4.58 -1.09 -9.27
N THR A 65 4.43 -2.10 -8.41
CA THR A 65 3.59 -2.02 -7.20
C THR A 65 4.36 -2.33 -5.92
N ILE A 66 3.92 -1.74 -4.81
CA ILE A 66 4.40 -1.99 -3.45
C ILE A 66 3.21 -2.43 -2.60
N PHE A 67 3.42 -3.48 -1.81
CA PHE A 67 2.41 -4.10 -0.95
C PHE A 67 2.77 -3.87 0.51
N PHE A 68 1.81 -3.40 1.28
CA PHE A 68 1.93 -3.16 2.72
C PHE A 68 1.06 -4.15 3.48
N LEU A 69 1.68 -5.12 4.16
CA LEU A 69 0.99 -6.08 5.02
C LEU A 69 0.77 -5.43 6.39
N LEU A 70 -0.47 -5.09 6.68
CA LEU A 70 -0.89 -4.40 7.91
C LEU A 70 -1.71 -5.33 8.80
N ARG A 71 -1.56 -5.19 10.11
CA ARG A 71 -2.39 -5.88 11.11
C ARG A 71 -2.92 -4.90 12.12
N LEU A 72 -4.22 -4.96 12.34
CA LEU A 72 -4.91 -4.31 13.45
C LEU A 72 -5.30 -5.39 14.46
N ASN A 73 -4.93 -5.18 15.73
CA ASN A 73 -5.29 -6.06 16.83
C ASN A 73 -6.06 -5.26 17.87
N ASN A 74 -7.34 -5.57 18.00
CA ASN A 74 -8.23 -5.01 19.00
C ASN A 74 -8.15 -5.87 20.26
N ARG A 75 -7.64 -5.29 21.36
CA ARG A 75 -7.55 -5.92 22.68
C ARG A 75 -8.58 -5.36 23.66
N SER A 76 -9.52 -4.55 23.16
CA SER A 76 -10.64 -4.03 23.93
C SER A 76 -11.88 -4.91 23.75
N PRO A 77 -12.86 -4.85 24.65
CA PRO A 77 -14.15 -5.50 24.45
C PRO A 77 -15.01 -4.80 23.39
N LEU A 78 -14.73 -3.53 23.09
CA LEU A 78 -15.49 -2.72 22.13
C LEU A 78 -14.97 -2.93 20.73
N ASP A 79 -15.86 -3.00 19.77
CA ASP A 79 -15.53 -3.06 18.36
C ASP A 79 -14.76 -1.81 17.92
N TYR A 80 -13.96 -1.95 16.88
CA TYR A 80 -13.22 -0.86 16.27
C TYR A 80 -13.71 -0.70 14.83
N ASP A 81 -14.51 0.34 14.60
CA ASP A 81 -15.02 0.66 13.27
C ASP A 81 -14.00 1.51 12.52
N ILE A 82 -13.53 1.01 11.41
CA ILE A 82 -12.55 1.68 10.57
C ILE A 82 -13.27 2.72 9.72
N ASP A 83 -12.90 4.00 9.89
CA ASP A 83 -13.29 5.06 8.97
C ASP A 83 -12.41 5.05 7.72
N SER A 84 -11.10 5.11 7.92
CA SER A 84 -10.16 5.18 6.80
C SER A 84 -8.75 4.71 7.18
N VAL A 85 -8.05 4.15 6.18
CA VAL A 85 -6.60 3.95 6.21
C VAL A 85 -5.99 4.82 5.11
N ARG A 86 -5.15 5.79 5.50
CA ARG A 86 -4.55 6.76 4.58
C ARG A 86 -3.05 6.60 4.55
N PHE A 87 -2.49 6.69 3.34
CA PHE A 87 -1.05 6.70 3.10
C PHE A 87 -0.64 8.11 2.68
N CYS A 88 0.29 8.72 3.41
CA CYS A 88 0.72 10.08 3.15
C CYS A 88 2.25 10.18 3.19
N ILE A 89 2.83 11.00 2.32
CA ILE A 89 4.22 11.40 2.40
C ILE A 89 4.27 12.76 3.12
N ALA A 90 4.83 12.81 4.31
CA ALA A 90 4.92 14.01 5.12
C ALA A 90 6.36 14.31 5.53
N GLU A 91 6.64 15.55 5.92
CA GLU A 91 7.93 15.95 6.43
C GLU A 91 8.26 15.29 7.77
N ARG A 92 9.53 15.01 8.00
CA ARG A 92 10.03 14.40 9.23
C ARG A 92 9.92 15.35 10.42
N ALA A 93 10.21 16.62 10.21
CA ALA A 93 10.20 17.66 11.23
C ALA A 93 8.96 18.56 11.08
N ARG A 94 8.48 19.11 12.20
CA ARG A 94 7.50 20.21 12.24
C ARG A 94 8.18 21.55 11.98
N THR A 95 8.87 21.71 10.86
CA THR A 95 9.31 23.03 10.44
C THR A 95 8.17 23.72 9.74
N LEU A 96 7.77 24.88 10.23
CA LEU A 96 6.76 25.72 9.59
C LEU A 96 7.42 26.57 8.49
N PRO A 97 6.75 26.76 7.32
CA PRO A 97 5.48 26.16 6.94
C PRO A 97 5.66 24.74 6.37
N ALA A 98 4.93 23.78 6.91
CA ALA A 98 4.94 22.42 6.38
C ALA A 98 4.19 22.36 5.04
N ALA A 99 4.84 21.83 4.00
CA ALA A 99 4.16 21.56 2.75
C ALA A 99 3.00 20.55 2.97
N PRO A 100 1.88 20.67 2.24
CA PRO A 100 0.78 19.73 2.38
C PRO A 100 1.27 18.30 2.11
N PRO A 101 0.78 17.30 2.87
CA PRO A 101 1.21 15.93 2.71
C PRO A 101 0.76 15.38 1.36
N GLY A 102 1.66 14.74 0.64
CA GLY A 102 1.33 14.00 -0.58
C GLY A 102 0.49 12.76 -0.23
N ILE A 103 -0.73 12.68 -0.74
CA ILE A 103 -1.63 11.54 -0.52
C ILE A 103 -1.33 10.45 -1.54
N LEU A 104 -1.10 9.23 -1.07
CA LEU A 104 -0.95 8.04 -1.89
C LEU A 104 -2.25 7.24 -1.83
N ARG A 105 -2.82 6.91 -2.99
CA ARG A 105 -4.06 6.13 -3.07
C ARG A 105 -3.74 4.68 -3.39
N PRO A 106 -4.24 3.72 -2.59
CA PRO A 106 -4.16 2.31 -2.94
C PRO A 106 -4.89 2.03 -4.26
N VAL A 107 -4.27 1.19 -5.10
CA VAL A 107 -4.89 0.70 -6.35
C VAL A 107 -5.64 -0.61 -6.14
N TYR A 108 -5.36 -1.31 -5.02
CA TYR A 108 -6.04 -2.53 -4.64
C TYR A 108 -5.93 -2.74 -3.12
N VAL A 109 -6.95 -3.34 -2.51
CA VAL A 109 -6.97 -3.70 -1.09
C VAL A 109 -7.44 -5.15 -0.98
N TYR A 110 -6.62 -5.99 -0.36
CA TYR A 110 -6.91 -7.40 -0.14
C TYR A 110 -7.32 -7.63 1.32
N ASP A 111 -8.39 -8.42 1.53
CA ASP A 111 -8.95 -8.78 2.84
C ASP A 111 -9.28 -7.53 3.68
N SER A 112 -10.01 -6.59 3.05
CA SER A 112 -10.46 -5.37 3.71
C SER A 112 -11.61 -5.66 4.67
N THR A 113 -11.59 -5.01 5.83
CA THR A 113 -12.70 -5.02 6.78
C THR A 113 -13.06 -3.61 7.20
N SER A 114 -14.33 -3.37 7.45
CA SER A 114 -14.83 -2.10 8.02
C SER A 114 -14.83 -2.10 9.54
N THR A 115 -14.82 -3.28 10.18
CA THR A 115 -14.90 -3.42 11.63
C THR A 115 -13.97 -4.53 12.10
N VAL A 116 -13.25 -4.28 13.19
CA VAL A 116 -12.49 -5.30 13.91
C VAL A 116 -13.16 -5.54 15.27
N PRO A 117 -13.85 -6.67 15.46
CA PRO A 117 -14.56 -6.96 16.69
C PRO A 117 -13.65 -6.96 17.92
N GLY A 118 -14.27 -6.83 19.08
CA GLY A 118 -13.58 -6.91 20.37
C GLY A 118 -12.76 -8.19 20.49
N TYR A 119 -11.53 -8.09 21.03
CA TYR A 119 -10.57 -9.18 21.21
C TYR A 119 -10.17 -9.92 19.92
N ARG A 120 -10.42 -9.35 18.74
CA ARG A 120 -10.08 -9.91 17.43
C ARG A 120 -8.96 -9.13 16.75
N ARG A 121 -8.49 -9.70 15.65
CA ARG A 121 -7.46 -9.11 14.79
C ARG A 121 -7.88 -9.20 13.34
N ALA A 122 -7.52 -8.20 12.56
CA ALA A 122 -7.64 -8.20 11.11
C ALA A 122 -6.25 -7.98 10.48
N THR A 123 -6.02 -8.61 9.35
CA THR A 123 -4.80 -8.46 8.56
C THR A 123 -5.22 -8.10 7.14
N THR A 124 -4.71 -7.00 6.62
CA THR A 124 -5.10 -6.43 5.32
C THR A 124 -3.84 -6.09 4.53
N ILE A 125 -3.86 -6.27 3.22
CA ILE A 125 -2.78 -5.83 2.33
C ILE A 125 -3.27 -4.65 1.51
N TYR A 126 -2.56 -3.53 1.58
CA TYR A 126 -2.77 -2.36 0.74
C TYR A 126 -1.72 -2.34 -0.37
N VAL A 127 -2.16 -2.24 -1.61
CA VAL A 127 -1.30 -2.20 -2.79
C VAL A 127 -1.28 -0.77 -3.34
N LEU A 128 -0.08 -0.19 -3.42
CA LEU A 128 0.15 1.14 -3.94
C LEU A 128 0.99 1.08 -5.22
N PRO A 129 0.85 2.04 -6.14
CA PRO A 129 1.83 2.24 -7.19
C PRO A 129 3.21 2.48 -6.55
N ARG A 130 4.28 2.06 -7.24
CA ARG A 130 5.64 2.36 -6.77
C ARG A 130 5.83 3.87 -6.71
N PHE A 131 6.40 4.34 -5.62
CA PHE A 131 6.69 5.75 -5.37
C PHE A 131 8.09 5.92 -4.81
N THR A 132 8.61 7.13 -4.91
CA THR A 132 9.87 7.53 -4.28
C THR A 132 9.59 8.35 -3.04
N LEU A 133 10.31 8.07 -1.97
CA LEU A 133 10.25 8.85 -0.74
C LEU A 133 11.43 9.84 -0.72
N PRO A 134 11.19 11.15 -0.91
CA PRO A 134 12.24 12.15 -0.92
C PRO A 134 13.02 12.20 0.40
N ALA A 135 14.25 12.69 0.36
CA ALA A 135 15.05 12.92 1.56
C ALA A 135 14.31 13.85 2.54
N GLY A 136 14.44 13.59 3.84
CA GLY A 136 13.73 14.35 4.87
C GLY A 136 12.24 14.06 5.01
N ARG A 137 11.63 13.25 4.13
CA ARG A 137 10.22 12.86 4.21
C ARG A 137 10.06 11.44 4.76
N ARG A 138 8.85 11.17 5.28
CA ARG A 138 8.44 9.87 5.81
C ARG A 138 7.10 9.46 5.23
N LEU A 139 6.95 8.16 4.99
CA LEU A 139 5.65 7.56 4.77
C LEU A 139 4.91 7.47 6.11
N GLN A 140 3.70 7.99 6.15
CA GLN A 140 2.79 7.85 7.26
C GLN A 140 1.60 6.99 6.82
N ILE A 141 1.27 5.99 7.63
CA ILE A 141 0.07 5.17 7.48
C ILE A 141 -0.83 5.52 8.65
N ILE A 142 -1.96 6.15 8.36
CA ILE A 142 -2.87 6.72 9.35
C ILE A 142 -4.16 5.91 9.33
N LEU A 143 -4.49 5.28 10.45
CA LEU A 143 -5.75 4.59 10.67
C LEU A 143 -6.65 5.48 11.53
N ARG A 144 -7.88 5.71 11.09
CA ARG A 144 -8.88 6.46 11.81
C ARG A 144 -10.06 5.58 12.19
N GLU A 145 -10.54 5.76 13.40
CA GLU A 145 -11.77 5.17 13.88
C GLU A 145 -12.97 6.04 13.49
N ARG A 146 -14.07 5.41 13.09
CA ARG A 146 -15.33 6.08 12.82
C ARG A 146 -15.97 6.47 14.15
N ASN A 147 -16.38 7.72 14.29
CA ASN A 147 -17.06 8.25 15.49
C ASN A 147 -16.31 8.01 16.82
N GLY A 148 -15.00 7.72 16.75
CA GLY A 148 -14.17 7.45 17.92
C GLY A 148 -12.86 8.22 17.90
N GLY A 149 -12.10 8.15 19.01
CA GLY A 149 -10.83 8.86 19.20
C GLY A 149 -9.58 7.98 19.10
N ARG A 150 -9.71 6.68 18.85
CA ARG A 150 -8.58 5.74 18.82
C ARG A 150 -7.84 5.78 17.47
N HIS A 151 -7.22 6.92 17.15
CA HIS A 151 -6.45 7.10 15.93
C HIS A 151 -5.03 6.55 16.08
N LEU A 152 -4.52 5.90 15.05
CA LEU A 152 -3.22 5.26 15.05
C LEU A 152 -2.40 5.70 13.85
N ARG A 153 -1.09 5.96 14.06
CA ARG A 153 -0.18 6.39 13.00
C ARG A 153 1.12 5.61 13.06
N ILE A 154 1.44 4.94 11.97
CA ILE A 154 2.75 4.34 11.73
C ILE A 154 3.57 5.30 10.87
N GLN A 155 4.85 5.48 11.20
CA GLN A 155 5.77 6.24 10.38
C GLN A 155 6.96 5.36 9.97
N THR A 156 7.35 5.45 8.70
CA THR A 156 8.53 4.75 8.21
C THR A 156 9.31 5.60 7.22
N GLY A 157 10.61 5.38 7.17
CA GLY A 157 11.52 6.04 6.24
C GLY A 157 11.93 5.15 5.08
N ASN A 158 12.81 5.67 4.25
CA ASN A 158 13.31 5.01 3.03
C ASN A 158 13.96 3.66 3.31
N ALA A 159 14.64 3.51 4.45
CA ALA A 159 15.32 2.27 4.82
C ALA A 159 14.39 1.04 4.86
N ALA A 160 13.12 1.21 5.29
CA ALA A 160 12.17 0.11 5.29
C ALA A 160 11.62 -0.18 3.88
N LEU A 161 11.45 0.85 3.04
CA LEU A 161 10.99 0.69 1.65
C LEU A 161 12.04 -0.01 0.79
N ILE A 162 13.33 0.36 0.95
CA ILE A 162 14.46 -0.26 0.22
C ILE A 162 14.59 -1.75 0.56
N ARG A 163 14.22 -2.15 1.78
CA ARG A 163 14.22 -3.56 2.23
C ARG A 163 12.98 -4.34 1.82
N ALA A 164 12.11 -3.79 0.97
CA ALA A 164 10.94 -4.51 0.48
C ALA A 164 11.36 -5.85 -0.16
N ARG A 165 10.68 -6.93 0.23
CA ARG A 165 10.95 -8.27 -0.33
C ARG A 165 10.29 -8.41 -1.69
N LEU A 166 11.00 -9.02 -2.64
CA LEU A 166 10.43 -9.39 -3.94
C LEU A 166 9.49 -10.60 -3.80
N ILE A 167 8.42 -10.64 -4.59
CA ILE A 167 7.47 -11.75 -4.71
C ILE A 167 7.19 -12.07 -6.18
#